data_bd729fbca74ae44e644344a4e7ee2e99
#
_entry.id   bd729fbca74ae44e644344a4e7ee2e99
#
_cell.length_a   1.000
_cell.length_b   1.000
_cell.length_c   1.000
_cell.angle_alpha   90.00
_cell.angle_beta   90.00
_cell.angle_gamma   90.00
#
_symmetry.space_group_name_H-M   'P 1'
#
loop_
_entity.id
_entity.type
_entity.pdbx_description
1 polymer ?
#
loop_
_entity_poly.entity_id
_entity_poly.type
_entity_poly.pdbx_seq_one_letter_code
_entity_poly.pdbx_strand_id
1 'polypeptide(L)'
;TQRFLSYAIGKGDNEQLMKIFNMTIFIHICIALVILILGETIAVWFLNYKMNIPPNRIDAANWVLHFSVISIAINVIQVPYNAMIIAQEKMKIYAYFSIAEATLKLLVAFLLTILFFDRLKLYSLLTLGSTLVIMLMYSTYCIRKFHCKIRWVWTPYLLNSILGFAGWNLSAQLAWI
;
A
#
# COMPACT_ATOMS: atom_id res chain seq x y z
N THR A 1 13.27 -3.79 0.19
CA THR A 1 13.26 -2.34 -0.19
C THR A 1 14.07 -1.52 0.80
N GLN A 2 13.70 -1.51 2.08
CA GLN A 2 14.34 -0.70 3.12
C GLN A 2 15.87 -0.89 3.17
N ARG A 3 16.37 -2.13 3.17
CA ARG A 3 17.81 -2.45 3.19
C ARG A 3 18.59 -1.77 2.07
N PHE A 4 18.08 -1.79 0.84
CA PHE A 4 18.74 -1.17 -0.32
C PHE A 4 18.77 0.35 -0.20
N LEU A 5 17.69 0.96 0.31
CA LEU A 5 17.62 2.41 0.54
C LEU A 5 18.61 2.83 1.63
N SER A 6 18.64 2.13 2.78
CA SER A 6 19.59 2.42 3.87
C SER A 6 21.04 2.27 3.43
N TYR A 7 21.35 1.28 2.58
CA TYR A 7 22.70 1.11 2.04
C TYR A 7 23.13 2.27 1.14
N ALA A 8 22.23 2.75 0.26
CA ALA A 8 22.52 3.91 -0.59
C ALA A 8 22.70 5.20 0.22
N ILE A 9 21.90 5.38 1.28
CA ILE A 9 22.04 6.52 2.22
C ILE A 9 23.40 6.45 2.93
N GLY A 10 23.79 5.28 3.46
CA GLY A 10 25.06 5.08 4.14
C GLY A 10 26.29 5.36 3.24
N LYS A 11 26.16 5.17 1.91
CA LYS A 11 27.19 5.53 0.93
C LYS A 11 27.18 7.02 0.55
N GLY A 12 26.15 7.78 0.90
CA GLY A 12 25.99 9.17 0.48
C GLY A 12 25.64 9.34 -1.00
N ASP A 13 25.27 8.27 -1.69
CA ASP A 13 24.95 8.27 -3.12
C ASP A 13 23.45 8.57 -3.35
N ASN A 14 23.14 9.86 -3.45
CA ASN A 14 21.78 10.33 -3.69
C ASN A 14 21.22 9.90 -5.05
N GLU A 15 22.08 9.73 -6.05
CA GLU A 15 21.63 9.29 -7.38
C GLU A 15 21.20 7.82 -7.34
N GLN A 16 22.00 6.97 -6.71
CA GLN A 16 21.67 5.56 -6.50
C GLN A 16 20.42 5.40 -5.62
N LEU A 17 20.28 6.24 -4.57
CA LEU A 17 19.10 6.26 -3.71
C LEU A 17 17.82 6.52 -4.52
N MET A 18 17.83 7.54 -5.40
CA MET A 18 16.68 7.86 -6.24
C MET A 18 16.37 6.77 -7.28
N LYS A 19 17.40 6.14 -7.84
CA LYS A 19 17.23 4.99 -8.76
C LYS A 19 16.54 3.82 -8.07
N ILE A 20 17.00 3.46 -6.86
CA ILE A 20 16.40 2.37 -6.06
C ILE A 20 14.96 2.72 -5.69
N PHE A 21 14.69 3.94 -5.24
CA PHE A 21 13.36 4.38 -4.87
C PHE A 21 12.38 4.31 -6.05
N ASN A 22 12.75 4.87 -7.20
CA ASN A 22 11.91 4.85 -8.39
C ASN A 22 11.65 3.43 -8.90
N MET A 23 12.68 2.56 -8.89
CA MET A 23 12.54 1.17 -9.26
C MET A 23 11.60 0.42 -8.31
N THR A 24 11.68 0.71 -7.01
CA THR A 24 10.79 0.11 -6.02
C THR A 24 9.35 0.56 -6.21
N ILE A 25 9.10 1.85 -6.48
CA ILE A 25 7.75 2.33 -6.81
C ILE A 25 7.20 1.58 -8.03
N PHE A 26 8.00 1.44 -9.09
CA PHE A 26 7.58 0.72 -10.29
C PHE A 26 7.18 -0.73 -9.99
N ILE A 27 8.00 -1.45 -9.23
CA ILE A 27 7.69 -2.83 -8.80
C ILE A 27 6.36 -2.88 -8.03
N HIS A 28 6.14 -1.95 -7.10
CA HIS A 28 4.91 -1.93 -6.30
C HIS A 28 3.68 -1.53 -7.12
N ILE A 29 3.82 -0.69 -8.12
CA ILE A 29 2.74 -0.41 -9.09
C ILE A 29 2.39 -1.67 -9.88
N CYS A 30 3.38 -2.42 -10.37
CA CYS A 30 3.13 -3.70 -11.05
C CYS A 30 2.41 -4.70 -10.14
N ILE A 31 2.84 -4.81 -8.88
CA ILE A 31 2.19 -5.69 -7.88
C ILE A 31 0.76 -5.21 -7.62
N ALA A 32 0.52 -3.91 -7.47
CA ALA A 32 -0.80 -3.35 -7.26
C ALA A 32 -1.74 -3.64 -8.45
N LEU A 33 -1.24 -3.53 -9.69
CA LEU A 33 -1.99 -3.90 -10.89
C LEU A 33 -2.36 -5.39 -10.91
N VAL A 34 -1.44 -6.27 -10.56
CA VAL A 34 -1.73 -7.71 -10.43
C VAL A 34 -2.82 -7.96 -9.37
N ILE A 35 -2.74 -7.30 -8.21
CA ILE A 35 -3.75 -7.42 -7.15
C ILE A 35 -5.10 -6.91 -7.64
N LEU A 36 -5.15 -5.79 -8.36
CA LEU A 36 -6.39 -5.27 -8.95
C LEU A 36 -7.00 -6.26 -9.93
N ILE A 37 -6.21 -6.80 -10.86
CA ILE A 37 -6.71 -7.78 -11.85
C ILE A 37 -7.23 -9.05 -11.16
N LEU A 38 -6.47 -9.62 -10.22
CA LEU A 38 -6.87 -10.82 -9.50
C LEU A 38 -8.08 -10.56 -8.59
N GLY A 39 -8.13 -9.43 -7.92
CA GLY A 39 -9.25 -9.03 -7.06
C GLY A 39 -10.55 -8.84 -7.85
N GLU A 40 -10.48 -8.10 -8.97
CA GLU A 40 -11.65 -7.84 -9.82
C GLU A 40 -12.10 -9.06 -10.63
N THR A 41 -11.24 -10.05 -10.84
CA THR A 41 -11.62 -11.27 -11.56
C THR A 41 -11.99 -12.39 -10.60
N ILE A 42 -11.02 -12.88 -9.81
CA ILE A 42 -11.18 -14.07 -8.97
C ILE A 42 -12.08 -13.78 -7.77
N ALA A 43 -11.86 -12.64 -7.07
CA ALA A 43 -12.61 -12.36 -5.86
C ALA A 43 -14.08 -12.02 -6.17
N VAL A 44 -14.35 -11.28 -7.25
CA VAL A 44 -15.73 -11.01 -7.72
C VAL A 44 -16.43 -12.31 -8.13
N TRP A 45 -15.75 -13.18 -8.89
CA TRP A 45 -16.28 -14.47 -9.26
C TRP A 45 -16.61 -15.31 -8.02
N PHE A 46 -15.69 -15.41 -7.06
CA PHE A 46 -15.86 -16.16 -5.83
C PHE A 46 -17.03 -15.63 -4.99
N LEU A 47 -17.13 -14.31 -4.84
CA LEU A 47 -18.20 -13.66 -4.08
C LEU A 47 -19.58 -13.96 -4.68
N ASN A 48 -19.73 -13.85 -6.00
CA ASN A 48 -21.03 -13.98 -6.64
C ASN A 48 -21.48 -15.44 -6.87
N TYR A 49 -20.53 -16.39 -7.00
CA TYR A 49 -20.86 -17.79 -7.34
C TYR A 49 -20.63 -18.80 -6.24
N LYS A 50 -19.77 -18.50 -5.26
CA LYS A 50 -19.39 -19.46 -4.21
C LYS A 50 -19.86 -19.06 -2.82
N MET A 51 -20.05 -17.75 -2.57
CA MET A 51 -20.51 -17.29 -1.27
C MET A 51 -22.04 -17.31 -1.18
N ASN A 52 -22.55 -17.80 -0.04
CA ASN A 52 -23.98 -17.82 0.23
C ASN A 52 -24.41 -16.51 0.89
N ILE A 53 -24.60 -15.46 0.07
CA ILE A 53 -25.01 -14.13 0.51
C ILE A 53 -26.48 -13.90 0.18
N PRO A 54 -27.29 -13.35 1.11
CA PRO A 54 -28.68 -13.01 0.82
C PRO A 54 -28.79 -12.08 -0.39
N PRO A 55 -29.75 -12.29 -1.31
CA PRO A 55 -29.87 -11.52 -2.56
C PRO A 55 -29.94 -10.00 -2.37
N ASN A 56 -30.56 -9.55 -1.27
CA ASN A 56 -30.66 -8.14 -0.91
C ASN A 56 -29.34 -7.52 -0.40
N ARG A 57 -28.29 -8.31 -0.19
CA ARG A 57 -26.97 -7.84 0.31
C ARG A 57 -25.84 -8.05 -0.68
N ILE A 58 -26.06 -8.72 -1.80
CA ILE A 58 -25.05 -8.99 -2.84
C ILE A 58 -24.47 -7.68 -3.39
N ASP A 59 -25.31 -6.68 -3.66
CA ASP A 59 -24.87 -5.38 -4.13
C ASP A 59 -23.92 -4.70 -3.13
N ALA A 60 -24.29 -4.68 -1.85
CA ALA A 60 -23.44 -4.11 -0.81
C ALA A 60 -22.11 -4.88 -0.66
N ALA A 61 -22.12 -6.19 -0.79
CA ALA A 61 -20.92 -7.03 -0.74
C ALA A 61 -19.97 -6.75 -1.91
N ASN A 62 -20.48 -6.60 -3.14
CA ASN A 62 -19.69 -6.21 -4.29
C ASN A 62 -19.06 -4.82 -4.10
N TRP A 63 -19.80 -3.84 -3.60
CA TRP A 63 -19.26 -2.53 -3.26
C TRP A 63 -18.08 -2.62 -2.28
N VAL A 64 -18.25 -3.36 -1.20
CA VAL A 64 -17.17 -3.57 -0.21
C VAL A 64 -15.96 -4.23 -0.86
N LEU A 65 -16.15 -5.23 -1.70
CA LEU A 65 -15.07 -5.93 -2.38
C LEU A 65 -14.27 -4.99 -3.27
N HIS A 66 -14.92 -4.25 -4.17
CA HIS A 66 -14.25 -3.31 -5.08
C HIS A 66 -13.43 -2.27 -4.31
N PHE A 67 -14.02 -1.60 -3.32
CA PHE A 67 -13.30 -0.60 -2.52
C PHE A 67 -12.18 -1.21 -1.68
N SER A 68 -12.33 -2.43 -1.19
CA SER A 68 -11.27 -3.14 -0.45
C SER A 68 -10.09 -3.49 -1.36
N VAL A 69 -10.34 -3.98 -2.56
CA VAL A 69 -9.31 -4.31 -3.56
C VAL A 69 -8.52 -3.05 -3.94
N ILE A 70 -9.21 -1.93 -4.18
CA ILE A 70 -8.57 -0.64 -4.46
C ILE A 70 -7.74 -0.16 -3.26
N SER A 71 -8.27 -0.28 -2.04
CA SER A 71 -7.56 0.10 -0.81
C SER A 71 -6.28 -0.71 -0.62
N ILE A 72 -6.31 -2.03 -0.89
CA ILE A 72 -5.13 -2.88 -0.84
C ILE A 72 -4.09 -2.43 -1.87
N ALA A 73 -4.50 -2.15 -3.10
CA ALA A 73 -3.60 -1.67 -4.14
C ALA A 73 -2.92 -0.35 -3.75
N ILE A 74 -3.65 0.59 -3.17
CA ILE A 74 -3.12 1.87 -2.66
C ILE A 74 -2.11 1.61 -1.53
N ASN A 75 -2.42 0.74 -0.58
CA ASN A 75 -1.51 0.37 0.51
C ASN A 75 -0.19 -0.22 -0.02
N VAL A 76 -0.25 -1.05 -1.06
CA VAL A 76 0.97 -1.59 -1.70
C VAL A 76 1.82 -0.48 -2.30
N ILE A 77 1.21 0.51 -2.98
CA ILE A 77 1.93 1.67 -3.55
C ILE A 77 2.52 2.56 -2.45
N GLN A 78 1.95 2.57 -1.24
CA GLN A 78 2.46 3.33 -0.10
C GLN A 78 3.76 2.77 0.48
N VAL A 79 4.02 1.45 0.35
CA VAL A 79 5.17 0.77 0.97
C VAL A 79 6.53 1.41 0.67
N PRO A 80 6.87 1.82 -0.57
CA PRO A 80 8.13 2.49 -0.87
C PRO A 80 8.34 3.81 -0.12
N TYR A 81 7.26 4.60 0.05
CA TYR A 81 7.32 5.87 0.78
C TYR A 81 7.58 5.65 2.27
N ASN A 82 6.91 4.66 2.85
CA ASN A 82 7.14 4.24 4.22
C ASN A 82 8.60 3.76 4.42
N ALA A 83 9.09 2.90 3.53
CA ALA A 83 10.46 2.41 3.55
C ALA A 83 11.51 3.53 3.45
N MET A 84 11.23 4.60 2.67
CA MET A 84 12.10 5.77 2.57
C MET A 84 12.20 6.54 3.88
N ILE A 85 11.07 6.78 4.57
CA ILE A 85 11.05 7.49 5.86
C ILE A 85 11.85 6.73 6.91
N ILE A 86 11.69 5.40 6.98
CA ILE A 86 12.42 4.54 7.92
C ILE A 86 13.90 4.50 7.56
N ALA A 87 14.25 4.36 6.28
CA ALA A 87 15.65 4.36 5.83
C ALA A 87 16.37 5.67 6.14
N GLN A 88 15.67 6.80 6.14
CA GLN A 88 16.17 8.12 6.54
C GLN A 88 16.17 8.35 8.07
N GLU A 89 15.90 7.30 8.86
CA GLU A 89 15.85 7.33 10.33
C GLU A 89 14.88 8.37 10.91
N LYS A 90 13.86 8.78 10.15
CA LYS A 90 12.84 9.75 10.59
C LYS A 90 11.73 9.07 11.40
N MET A 91 12.11 8.33 12.44
CA MET A 91 11.18 7.55 13.27
C MET A 91 10.07 8.38 13.91
N LYS A 92 10.35 9.66 14.25
CA LYS A 92 9.33 10.57 14.80
C LYS A 92 8.19 10.81 13.79
N ILE A 93 8.53 11.00 12.52
CA ILE A 93 7.54 11.23 11.45
C ILE A 93 6.74 9.95 11.19
N TYR A 94 7.42 8.81 11.17
CA TYR A 94 6.76 7.50 11.06
C TYR A 94 5.73 7.31 12.20
N ALA A 95 6.11 7.61 13.45
CA ALA A 95 5.21 7.53 14.59
C ALA A 95 3.99 8.46 14.47
N TYR A 96 4.19 9.71 14.03
CA TYR A 96 3.08 10.64 13.81
C TYR A 96 2.10 10.13 12.74
N PHE A 97 2.60 9.57 11.63
CA PHE A 97 1.75 9.02 10.59
C PHE A 97 1.01 7.77 11.05
N SER A 98 1.66 6.91 11.86
CA SER A 98 1.00 5.75 12.46
C SER A 98 -0.12 6.15 13.43
N ILE A 99 0.09 7.20 14.23
CA ILE A 99 -0.95 7.75 15.12
C ILE A 99 -2.11 8.33 14.28
N ALA A 100 -1.80 9.10 13.23
CA ALA A 100 -2.82 9.64 12.34
C ALA A 100 -3.64 8.53 11.67
N GLU A 101 -3.00 7.45 11.22
CA GLU A 101 -3.67 6.29 10.65
C GLU A 101 -4.61 5.62 11.68
N ALA A 102 -4.13 5.39 12.90
CA ALA A 102 -4.95 4.84 13.98
C ALA A 102 -6.14 5.73 14.32
N THR A 103 -5.92 7.05 14.38
CA THR A 103 -6.98 8.04 14.64
C THR A 103 -8.03 8.04 13.53
N LEU A 104 -7.62 7.98 12.27
CA LEU A 104 -8.54 7.89 11.14
C LEU A 104 -9.37 6.60 11.18
N LYS A 105 -8.77 5.46 11.51
CA LYS A 105 -9.49 4.18 11.68
C LYS A 105 -10.53 4.25 12.82
N LEU A 106 -10.18 4.88 13.94
CA LEU A 106 -11.12 5.12 15.03
C LEU A 106 -12.26 6.07 14.62
N LEU A 107 -11.94 7.11 13.85
CA LEU A 107 -12.93 8.04 13.34
C LEU A 107 -13.90 7.33 12.37
N VAL A 108 -13.41 6.46 11.51
CA VAL A 108 -14.26 5.62 10.65
C VAL A 108 -15.21 4.77 11.50
N ALA A 109 -14.71 4.09 12.52
CA ALA A 109 -15.54 3.28 13.43
C ALA A 109 -16.61 4.13 14.14
N PHE A 110 -16.24 5.32 14.61
CA PHE A 110 -17.16 6.24 15.28
C PHE A 110 -18.25 6.75 14.33
N LEU A 111 -17.89 7.15 13.10
CA LEU A 111 -18.85 7.63 12.10
C LEU A 111 -19.89 6.55 11.74
N LEU A 112 -19.50 5.26 11.74
CA LEU A 112 -20.44 4.16 11.50
C LEU A 112 -21.51 4.00 12.58
N THR A 113 -21.28 4.51 13.80
CA THR A 113 -22.29 4.46 14.87
C THR A 113 -23.32 5.58 14.75
N ILE A 114 -22.94 6.71 14.17
CA ILE A 114 -23.79 7.91 14.09
C ILE A 114 -24.59 7.98 12.79
N LEU A 115 -24.00 7.52 11.68
CA LEU A 115 -24.63 7.63 10.36
C LEU A 115 -25.59 6.48 10.09
N PHE A 116 -26.84 6.82 9.70
CA PHE A 116 -27.93 5.86 9.43
C PHE A 116 -27.94 5.29 8.00
N PHE A 117 -26.83 5.36 7.28
CA PHE A 117 -26.69 4.76 5.95
C PHE A 117 -26.37 3.24 6.02
N ASP A 118 -26.36 2.57 4.87
CA ASP A 118 -25.90 1.19 4.80
C ASP A 118 -24.45 1.09 5.31
N ARG A 119 -24.32 0.54 6.52
CA ARG A 119 -23.04 0.49 7.27
C ARG A 119 -21.92 -0.17 6.48
N LEU A 120 -22.25 -1.17 5.64
CA LEU A 120 -21.26 -1.87 4.82
C LEU A 120 -20.70 -0.98 3.71
N LYS A 121 -21.58 -0.30 2.96
CA LYS A 121 -21.15 0.62 1.89
C LYS A 121 -20.40 1.81 2.46
N LEU A 122 -20.89 2.37 3.56
CA LEU A 122 -20.25 3.50 4.23
C LEU A 122 -18.86 3.13 4.76
N TYR A 123 -18.73 1.95 5.40
CA TYR A 123 -17.45 1.46 5.91
C TYR A 123 -16.39 1.36 4.81
N SER A 124 -16.73 0.75 3.69
CA SER A 124 -15.78 0.58 2.58
C SER A 124 -15.34 1.91 1.98
N LEU A 125 -16.28 2.86 1.82
CA LEU A 125 -15.98 4.20 1.31
C LEU A 125 -15.07 5.00 2.27
N LEU A 126 -15.39 4.99 3.57
CA LEU A 126 -14.59 5.69 4.59
C LEU A 126 -13.19 5.08 4.74
N THR A 127 -13.08 3.75 4.65
CA THR A 127 -11.79 3.05 4.68
C THR A 127 -10.94 3.41 3.47
N LEU A 128 -11.52 3.42 2.26
CA LEU A 128 -10.82 3.89 1.07
C LEU A 128 -10.35 5.34 1.23
N GLY A 129 -11.23 6.23 1.71
CA GLY A 129 -10.91 7.63 1.95
C GLY A 129 -9.75 7.80 2.93
N SER A 130 -9.76 7.07 4.06
CA SER A 130 -8.67 7.09 5.04
C SER A 130 -7.35 6.60 4.44
N THR A 131 -7.38 5.53 3.64
CA THR A 131 -6.19 5.00 2.96
C THR A 131 -5.60 6.03 1.99
N LEU A 132 -6.45 6.71 1.21
CA LEU A 132 -6.00 7.78 0.30
C LEU A 132 -5.36 8.94 1.06
N VAL A 133 -5.96 9.39 2.16
CA VAL A 133 -5.41 10.48 2.98
C VAL A 133 -4.03 10.10 3.50
N ILE A 134 -3.86 8.91 4.03
CA ILE A 134 -2.56 8.43 4.54
C ILE A 134 -1.53 8.31 3.41
N MET A 135 -1.89 7.75 2.26
CA MET A 135 -1.01 7.70 1.09
C MET A 135 -0.54 9.11 0.67
N LEU A 136 -1.46 10.09 0.62
CA LEU A 136 -1.14 11.47 0.29
C LEU A 136 -0.20 12.11 1.33
N MET A 137 -0.37 11.82 2.62
CA MET A 137 0.54 12.30 3.67
C MET A 137 1.96 11.75 3.47
N TYR A 138 2.11 10.45 3.28
CA TYR A 138 3.40 9.80 3.05
C TYR A 138 4.08 10.32 1.77
N SER A 139 3.36 10.35 0.65
CA SER A 139 3.90 10.79 -0.64
C SER A 139 4.29 12.27 -0.63
N THR A 140 3.43 13.15 -0.10
CA THR A 140 3.70 14.59 0.00
C THR A 140 4.91 14.87 0.87
N TYR A 141 5.05 14.19 1.99
CA TYR A 141 6.22 14.32 2.85
C TYR A 141 7.50 13.89 2.13
N CYS A 142 7.51 12.73 1.47
CA CYS A 142 8.67 12.24 0.73
C CYS A 142 9.05 13.18 -0.43
N ILE A 143 8.08 13.68 -1.18
CA ILE A 143 8.34 14.60 -2.29
C ILE A 143 8.92 15.93 -1.78
N ARG A 144 8.34 16.52 -0.73
CA ARG A 144 8.77 17.83 -0.21
C ARG A 144 10.09 17.77 0.55
N LYS A 145 10.31 16.72 1.36
CA LYS A 145 11.48 16.66 2.26
C LYS A 145 12.68 15.98 1.64
N PHE A 146 12.46 14.94 0.86
CA PHE A 146 13.55 14.16 0.25
C PHE A 146 13.70 14.41 -1.25
N HIS A 147 12.90 15.34 -1.82
CA HIS A 147 12.91 15.66 -3.25
C HIS A 147 12.77 14.43 -4.15
N CYS A 148 12.00 13.44 -3.68
CA CYS A 148 11.74 12.19 -4.38
C CYS A 148 10.90 12.45 -5.64
N LYS A 149 11.58 12.87 -6.74
CA LYS A 149 10.93 13.01 -8.03
C LYS A 149 10.74 11.64 -8.66
N ILE A 150 9.50 11.31 -8.99
CA ILE A 150 9.20 10.09 -9.75
C ILE A 150 9.78 10.27 -11.16
N ARG A 151 10.80 9.48 -11.47
CA ARG A 151 11.39 9.40 -12.80
C ARG A 151 11.36 7.95 -13.25
N TRP A 152 10.99 7.72 -14.48
CA TRP A 152 11.06 6.40 -15.08
C TRP A 152 12.54 6.00 -15.27
N VAL A 153 13.03 5.16 -14.38
CA VAL A 153 14.41 4.65 -14.46
C VAL A 153 14.33 3.12 -14.55
N TRP A 154 14.74 2.58 -15.68
CA TRP A 154 14.78 1.15 -15.91
C TRP A 154 16.22 0.63 -15.77
N THR A 155 16.50 -0.12 -14.72
CA THR A 155 17.82 -0.75 -14.50
C THR A 155 17.61 -2.24 -14.20
N PRO A 156 17.79 -3.13 -15.20
CA PRO A 156 17.53 -4.58 -15.05
C PRO A 156 18.34 -5.23 -13.94
N TYR A 157 19.56 -4.76 -13.70
CA TYR A 157 20.40 -5.24 -12.60
C TYR A 157 19.78 -5.02 -11.22
N LEU A 158 19.24 -3.82 -10.96
CA LEU A 158 18.57 -3.49 -9.70
C LEU A 158 17.26 -4.28 -9.54
N LEU A 159 16.52 -4.47 -10.63
CA LEU A 159 15.30 -5.28 -10.64
C LEU A 159 15.59 -6.71 -10.17
N ASN A 160 16.57 -7.37 -10.80
CA ASN A 160 16.93 -8.73 -10.46
C ASN A 160 17.44 -8.86 -9.02
N SER A 161 18.20 -7.89 -8.53
CA SER A 161 18.69 -7.87 -7.15
C SER A 161 17.55 -7.71 -6.14
N ILE A 162 16.58 -6.82 -6.40
CA ILE A 162 15.43 -6.59 -5.50
C ILE A 162 14.48 -7.79 -5.51
N LEU A 163 14.15 -8.32 -6.69
CA LEU A 163 13.28 -9.49 -6.83
C LEU A 163 13.92 -10.77 -6.26
N GLY A 164 15.21 -10.99 -6.51
CA GLY A 164 15.93 -12.13 -5.95
C GLY A 164 15.96 -12.10 -4.42
N PHE A 165 16.21 -10.93 -3.83
CA PHE A 165 16.15 -10.76 -2.37
C PHE A 165 14.73 -10.92 -1.82
N ALA A 166 13.70 -10.40 -2.51
CA ALA A 166 12.31 -10.58 -2.12
C ALA A 166 11.90 -12.05 -2.16
N GLY A 167 12.25 -12.78 -3.22
CA GLY A 167 12.00 -14.22 -3.37
C GLY A 167 12.66 -15.04 -2.26
N TRP A 168 13.93 -14.75 -1.95
CA TRP A 168 14.65 -15.41 -0.85
C TRP A 168 13.99 -15.15 0.51
N ASN A 169 13.60 -13.91 0.81
CA ASN A 169 12.88 -13.60 2.05
C ASN A 169 11.52 -14.32 2.13
N LEU A 170 10.82 -14.42 1.02
CA LEU A 170 9.51 -15.08 0.96
C LEU A 170 9.66 -16.58 1.24
N SER A 171 10.67 -17.23 0.64
CA SER A 171 10.97 -18.64 0.90
C SER A 171 11.42 -18.87 2.34
N ALA A 172 12.21 -17.96 2.90
CA ALA A 172 12.61 -18.03 4.31
C ALA A 172 11.43 -17.90 5.27
N GLN A 173 10.48 -17.01 4.99
CA GLN A 173 9.26 -16.87 5.82
C GLN A 173 8.35 -18.09 5.72
N LEU A 174 8.21 -18.68 4.53
CA LEU A 174 7.44 -19.93 4.35
C LEU A 174 8.06 -21.13 5.07
N ALA A 175 9.38 -21.13 5.23
CA ALA A 175 10.07 -22.21 5.97
C ALA A 175 9.90 -22.14 7.50
N TRP A 176 9.38 -21.03 8.04
CA TRP A 176 9.10 -20.85 9.48
C TRP A 176 7.65 -21.17 9.86
N ILE A 177 6.76 -21.49 8.90
CA ILE A 177 5.38 -21.93 9.11
C ILE A 177 5.31 -23.45 9.15
#